data_d37fb76c61327d019c0942818a7143ae
#
_entry.id   d37fb76c61327d019c0942818a7143ae
#
_cell.length_a   1.000
_cell.length_b   1.000
_cell.length_c   1.000
_cell.angle_alpha   90.00
_cell.angle_beta   90.00
_cell.angle_gamma   90.00
#
_symmetry.space_group_name_H-M   'P 1'
#
loop_
_entity.id
_entity.type
_entity.pdbx_description
1 polymer ?
#
loop_
_entity_poly.entity_id
_entity_poly.type
_entity_poly.pdbx_seq_one_letter_code
_entity_poly.pdbx_strand_id
1 'polypeptide(L)'
;AYRRDLERYRRWLEAHGVRAPADVDPGHVSGFLRALGTGEDGGRPLAVRSAARVLAAVRGLHRFWALEGLTPADPARDVHPPKPGDRLPKALPVEQVTALLEAVPVDTPAGLRDRALLEFLYGTGARISEVVGLDVDDVVGLAQTGDDGGQPVVRLFGKGSKERVVPIGSYAAAALDAWLVRGRPTIMTGVTRSTPALFVNARGGRLSRQSAWAVLKRAAERAGLEADVSPHTLRHCFATHLLAGGADVRVVQELLGHASVTTTQVYTLVTVDSLREVYSAAHPRAR
;
A
#
# COMPACT_ATOMS: atom_id res chain seq x y z
N ALA A 1 -6.79 -13.33 7.98
CA ALA A 1 -7.06 -12.31 8.99
C ALA A 1 -8.41 -12.58 9.67
N TYR A 2 -9.55 -12.57 8.96
CA TYR A 2 -10.92 -12.73 9.51
C TYR A 2 -11.12 -13.98 10.39
N ARG A 3 -10.62 -15.15 9.94
CA ARG A 3 -10.74 -16.39 10.73
C ARG A 3 -10.15 -16.24 12.14
N ARG A 4 -8.98 -15.59 12.26
CA ARG A 4 -8.30 -15.37 13.54
C ARG A 4 -9.07 -14.38 14.43
N ASP A 5 -9.66 -13.36 13.81
CA ASP A 5 -10.45 -12.34 14.50
C ASP A 5 -11.75 -12.97 15.05
N LEU A 6 -12.44 -13.78 14.24
CA LEU A 6 -13.66 -14.48 14.67
C LEU A 6 -13.38 -15.56 15.72
N GLU A 7 -12.25 -16.25 15.64
CA GLU A 7 -11.83 -17.21 16.67
C GLU A 7 -11.55 -16.53 18.02
N ARG A 8 -11.00 -15.31 18.00
CA ARG A 8 -10.80 -14.48 19.19
C ARG A 8 -12.15 -14.06 19.79
N TYR A 9 -13.12 -13.70 18.95
CA TYR A 9 -14.48 -13.39 19.36
C TYR A 9 -15.24 -14.58 19.94
N ARG A 10 -15.16 -15.76 19.30
CA ARG A 10 -15.77 -16.99 19.80
C ARG A 10 -15.31 -17.32 21.22
N ARG A 11 -13.98 -17.27 21.47
CA ARG A 11 -13.42 -17.51 22.80
C ARG A 11 -13.92 -16.51 23.85
N TRP A 12 -14.06 -15.24 23.45
CA TRP A 12 -14.64 -14.21 24.32
C TRP A 12 -16.08 -14.56 24.72
N LEU A 13 -16.92 -14.94 23.76
CA LEU A 13 -18.32 -15.31 24.03
C LEU A 13 -18.42 -16.53 24.94
N GLU A 14 -17.62 -17.56 24.68
CA GLU A 14 -17.57 -18.77 25.54
C GLU A 14 -17.18 -18.43 26.98
N ALA A 15 -16.18 -17.56 27.17
CA ALA A 15 -15.76 -17.12 28.49
C ALA A 15 -16.84 -16.30 29.24
N HIS A 16 -17.78 -15.71 28.49
CA HIS A 16 -18.91 -14.96 29.05
C HIS A 16 -20.25 -15.77 29.08
N GLY A 17 -20.14 -17.10 28.94
CA GLY A 17 -21.28 -17.98 29.11
C GLY A 17 -22.24 -18.07 27.92
N VAL A 18 -21.90 -17.44 26.78
CA VAL A 18 -22.73 -17.51 25.57
C VAL A 18 -22.53 -18.87 24.90
N ARG A 19 -23.64 -19.60 24.71
CA ARG A 19 -23.60 -20.98 24.17
C ARG A 19 -24.15 -21.12 22.77
N ALA A 20 -25.01 -20.19 22.35
CA ALA A 20 -25.60 -20.18 21.01
C ALA A 20 -25.52 -18.78 20.38
N PRO A 21 -25.47 -18.68 19.04
CA PRO A 21 -25.48 -17.39 18.35
C PRO A 21 -26.67 -16.49 18.72
N ALA A 22 -27.82 -17.08 19.02
CA ALA A 22 -29.05 -16.39 19.43
C ALA A 22 -28.96 -15.72 20.81
N ASP A 23 -28.01 -16.17 21.66
CA ASP A 23 -27.83 -15.64 23.01
C ASP A 23 -26.94 -14.36 23.01
N VAL A 24 -26.39 -13.99 21.87
CA VAL A 24 -25.53 -12.81 21.76
C VAL A 24 -26.39 -11.55 21.73
N ASP A 25 -26.14 -10.65 22.67
CA ASP A 25 -26.75 -9.33 22.73
C ASP A 25 -25.74 -8.21 22.35
N PRO A 26 -26.17 -6.94 22.16
CA PRO A 26 -25.28 -5.82 21.88
C PRO A 26 -24.24 -5.55 22.97
N GLY A 27 -24.54 -5.90 24.24
CA GLY A 27 -23.63 -5.76 25.37
C GLY A 27 -22.42 -6.69 25.24
N HIS A 28 -22.60 -7.92 24.78
CA HIS A 28 -21.52 -8.84 24.49
C HIS A 28 -20.60 -8.30 23.41
N VAL A 29 -21.14 -7.74 22.31
CA VAL A 29 -20.32 -7.18 21.23
C VAL A 29 -19.57 -5.94 21.70
N SER A 30 -20.22 -5.06 22.45
CA SER A 30 -19.60 -3.84 22.99
C SER A 30 -18.55 -4.16 24.06
N GLY A 31 -18.80 -5.17 24.91
CA GLY A 31 -17.84 -5.68 25.88
C GLY A 31 -16.58 -6.25 25.21
N PHE A 32 -16.76 -7.05 24.17
CA PHE A 32 -15.64 -7.54 23.38
C PHE A 32 -14.81 -6.43 22.77
N LEU A 33 -15.47 -5.41 22.17
CA LEU A 33 -14.77 -4.27 21.59
C LEU A 33 -13.92 -3.53 22.62
N ARG A 34 -14.41 -3.37 23.84
CA ARG A 34 -13.66 -2.77 24.96
C ARG A 34 -12.48 -3.64 25.35
N ALA A 35 -12.73 -4.94 25.54
CA ALA A 35 -11.69 -5.91 25.90
C ALA A 35 -10.56 -6.01 24.88
N LEU A 36 -10.85 -5.81 23.58
CA LEU A 36 -9.82 -5.71 22.55
C LEU A 36 -8.87 -4.53 22.79
N GLY A 37 -9.36 -3.41 23.33
CA GLY A 37 -8.56 -2.23 23.65
C GLY A 37 -7.69 -2.39 24.90
N THR A 38 -8.19 -3.12 25.90
CA THR A 38 -7.54 -3.35 27.21
C THR A 38 -6.70 -4.62 27.25
N GLY A 39 -7.01 -5.61 26.39
CA GLY A 39 -6.41 -6.95 26.42
C GLY A 39 -7.12 -7.92 27.35
N GLU A 40 -8.25 -7.55 27.96
CA GLU A 40 -9.05 -8.39 28.86
C GLU A 40 -9.65 -9.62 28.17
N ASP A 41 -9.65 -9.67 26.86
CA ASP A 41 -10.03 -10.84 26.05
C ASP A 41 -8.94 -11.93 25.98
N GLY A 42 -7.85 -11.79 26.76
CA GLY A 42 -6.71 -12.72 26.80
C GLY A 42 -5.70 -12.49 25.66
N GLY A 43 -5.86 -11.45 24.86
CA GLY A 43 -4.94 -11.06 23.78
C GLY A 43 -4.14 -9.80 24.12
N ARG A 44 -3.24 -9.41 23.23
CA ARG A 44 -2.59 -8.10 23.34
C ARG A 44 -3.60 -6.98 23.08
N PRO A 45 -3.54 -5.85 23.82
CA PRO A 45 -4.32 -4.68 23.53
C PRO A 45 -4.17 -4.24 22.08
N LEU A 46 -5.28 -3.91 21.43
CA LEU A 46 -5.28 -3.46 20.05
C LEU A 46 -5.44 -1.95 19.96
N ALA A 47 -4.71 -1.35 19.03
CA ALA A 47 -4.98 0.03 18.62
C ALA A 47 -6.38 0.15 18.02
N VAL A 48 -7.02 1.32 18.16
CA VAL A 48 -8.40 1.63 17.74
C VAL A 48 -8.70 1.14 16.31
N ARG A 49 -7.81 1.39 15.34
CA ARG A 49 -7.97 0.92 13.95
C ARG A 49 -8.00 -0.60 13.84
N SER A 50 -7.21 -1.30 14.65
CA SER A 50 -7.16 -2.77 14.66
C SER A 50 -8.43 -3.34 15.29
N ALA A 51 -8.92 -2.75 16.38
CA ALA A 51 -10.18 -3.12 17.01
C ALA A 51 -11.38 -2.88 16.07
N ALA A 52 -11.39 -1.75 15.35
CA ALA A 52 -12.39 -1.46 14.33
C ALA A 52 -12.41 -2.51 13.20
N ARG A 53 -11.25 -2.99 12.75
CA ARG A 53 -11.15 -4.07 11.76
C ARG A 53 -11.74 -5.39 12.30
N VAL A 54 -11.43 -5.73 13.55
CA VAL A 54 -11.99 -6.93 14.19
C VAL A 54 -13.51 -6.81 14.31
N LEU A 55 -14.01 -5.66 14.75
CA LEU A 55 -15.46 -5.40 14.82
C LEU A 55 -16.12 -5.53 13.44
N ALA A 56 -15.47 -5.09 12.35
CA ALA A 56 -16.01 -5.27 11.00
C ALA A 56 -16.20 -6.75 10.65
N ALA A 57 -15.29 -7.63 11.07
CA ALA A 57 -15.45 -9.09 10.89
C ALA A 57 -16.62 -9.64 11.73
N VAL A 58 -16.75 -9.20 12.98
CA VAL A 58 -17.84 -9.58 13.88
C VAL A 58 -19.20 -9.13 13.33
N ARG A 59 -19.30 -7.87 12.87
CA ARG A 59 -20.52 -7.34 12.23
C ARG A 59 -20.89 -8.15 10.97
N GLY A 60 -19.88 -8.50 10.15
CA GLY A 60 -20.09 -9.37 8.99
C GLY A 60 -20.68 -10.75 9.36
N LEU A 61 -20.20 -11.34 10.44
CA LEU A 61 -20.70 -12.62 10.96
C LEU A 61 -22.14 -12.52 11.46
N HIS A 62 -22.46 -11.54 12.31
CA HIS A 62 -23.82 -11.37 12.86
C HIS A 62 -24.84 -11.01 11.78
N ARG A 63 -24.45 -10.15 10.83
CA ARG A 63 -25.27 -9.84 9.66
C ARG A 63 -25.57 -11.11 8.84
N PHE A 64 -24.57 -11.95 8.62
CA PHE A 64 -24.75 -13.23 7.92
C PHE A 64 -25.74 -14.12 8.67
N TRP A 65 -25.56 -14.31 9.97
CA TRP A 65 -26.47 -15.14 10.79
C TRP A 65 -27.92 -14.61 10.77
N ALA A 66 -28.11 -13.30 10.84
CA ALA A 66 -29.45 -12.71 10.76
C ALA A 66 -30.08 -12.89 9.36
N LEU A 67 -29.30 -12.78 8.28
CA LEU A 67 -29.78 -13.00 6.91
C LEU A 67 -30.14 -14.45 6.63
N GLU A 68 -29.39 -15.41 7.20
CA GLU A 68 -29.66 -16.84 7.09
C GLU A 68 -30.75 -17.32 8.07
N GLY A 69 -31.33 -16.43 8.86
CA GLY A 69 -32.35 -16.78 9.84
C GLY A 69 -31.85 -17.58 11.05
N LEU A 70 -30.53 -17.65 11.27
CA LEU A 70 -29.92 -18.35 12.41
C LEU A 70 -30.06 -17.56 13.72
N THR A 71 -30.25 -16.25 13.63
CA THR A 71 -30.51 -15.35 14.75
C THR A 71 -31.69 -14.44 14.43
N PRO A 72 -32.50 -14.03 15.43
CA PRO A 72 -33.66 -13.15 15.19
C PRO A 72 -33.30 -11.72 14.82
N ALA A 73 -32.08 -11.28 15.16
CA ALA A 73 -31.58 -9.93 14.90
C ALA A 73 -30.07 -9.90 14.80
N ASP A 74 -29.52 -8.79 14.34
CA ASP A 74 -28.08 -8.51 14.30
C ASP A 74 -27.69 -7.64 15.53
N PRO A 75 -27.12 -8.25 16.61
CA PRO A 75 -26.71 -7.51 17.81
C PRO A 75 -25.51 -6.59 17.60
N ALA A 76 -24.80 -6.73 16.49
CA ALA A 76 -23.65 -5.91 16.18
C ALA A 76 -23.98 -4.68 15.31
N ARG A 77 -25.23 -4.53 14.87
CA ARG A 77 -25.67 -3.50 13.92
C ARG A 77 -25.30 -2.09 14.38
N ASP A 78 -25.62 -1.78 15.65
CA ASP A 78 -25.47 -0.44 16.20
C ASP A 78 -24.23 -0.26 17.09
N VAL A 79 -23.38 -1.29 17.16
CA VAL A 79 -22.09 -1.22 17.85
C VAL A 79 -21.08 -0.52 16.97
N HIS A 80 -20.55 0.61 17.42
CA HIS A 80 -19.59 1.41 16.67
C HIS A 80 -18.25 1.42 17.39
N PRO A 81 -17.12 1.35 16.65
CA PRO A 81 -15.81 1.51 17.24
C PRO A 81 -15.64 2.94 17.75
N PRO A 82 -14.77 3.17 18.75
CA PRO A 82 -14.35 4.52 19.10
C PRO A 82 -13.87 5.24 17.84
N LYS A 83 -14.26 6.52 17.68
CA LYS A 83 -13.79 7.31 16.54
C LYS A 83 -12.26 7.37 16.61
N PRO A 84 -11.53 6.93 15.57
CA PRO A 84 -10.11 7.20 15.50
C PRO A 84 -9.97 8.72 15.56
N GLY A 85 -9.08 9.24 16.40
CA GLY A 85 -8.78 10.67 16.35
C GLY A 85 -8.48 11.08 14.91
N ASP A 86 -9.06 12.18 14.44
CA ASP A 86 -8.98 12.70 13.07
C ASP A 86 -7.55 13.15 12.70
N ARG A 87 -6.59 12.24 12.73
CA ARG A 87 -5.34 12.42 12.03
C ARG A 87 -5.42 11.62 10.72
N LEU A 88 -6.06 12.22 9.72
CA LEU A 88 -5.68 11.90 8.34
C LEU A 88 -4.17 12.13 8.27
N PRO A 89 -3.35 11.14 7.86
CA PRO A 89 -1.94 11.37 7.63
C PRO A 89 -1.87 12.52 6.61
N LYS A 90 -1.40 13.70 7.04
CA LYS A 90 -1.13 14.79 6.10
C LYS A 90 -0.06 14.27 5.14
N ALA A 91 -0.25 14.49 3.84
CA ALA A 91 0.80 14.22 2.90
C ALA A 91 2.05 15.01 3.32
N LEU A 92 3.22 14.39 3.22
CA LEU A 92 4.47 15.10 3.44
C LEU A 92 4.63 16.17 2.34
N PRO A 93 5.13 17.36 2.65
CA PRO A 93 5.53 18.33 1.64
C PRO A 93 6.54 17.73 0.64
N VAL A 94 6.58 18.27 -0.58
CA VAL A 94 7.50 17.80 -1.63
C VAL A 94 8.95 17.80 -1.15
N GLU A 95 9.35 18.85 -0.42
CA GLU A 95 10.70 19.01 0.14
C GLU A 95 11.05 17.88 1.12
N GLN A 96 10.11 17.46 1.96
CA GLN A 96 10.34 16.35 2.88
C GLN A 96 10.40 15.00 2.17
N VAL A 97 9.59 14.79 1.12
CA VAL A 97 9.70 13.58 0.29
C VAL A 97 11.05 13.57 -0.44
N THR A 98 11.48 14.71 -0.98
CA THR A 98 12.79 14.85 -1.63
C THR A 98 13.92 14.52 -0.65
N ALA A 99 13.92 15.11 0.54
CA ALA A 99 14.91 14.83 1.59
C ALA A 99 14.93 13.33 1.98
N LEU A 100 13.76 12.70 2.11
CA LEU A 100 13.65 11.27 2.37
C LEU A 100 14.29 10.41 1.28
N LEU A 101 14.01 10.73 0.03
CA LEU A 101 14.56 10.00 -1.11
C LEU A 101 16.09 10.20 -1.19
N GLU A 102 16.57 11.41 -1.03
CA GLU A 102 17.99 11.78 -1.13
C GLU A 102 18.84 11.31 0.06
N ALA A 103 18.22 11.02 1.21
CA ALA A 103 18.91 10.45 2.37
C ALA A 103 19.41 9.01 2.16
N VAL A 104 19.01 8.35 1.06
CA VAL A 104 19.49 6.99 0.76
C VAL A 104 20.85 7.08 0.06
N PRO A 105 21.95 6.54 0.63
CA PRO A 105 23.25 6.52 -0.03
C PRO A 105 23.22 5.60 -1.26
N VAL A 106 23.95 5.94 -2.29
CA VAL A 106 24.01 5.23 -3.59
C VAL A 106 25.38 4.64 -3.90
N ASP A 107 26.25 4.58 -2.94
CA ASP A 107 27.63 4.08 -2.99
C ASP A 107 27.73 2.54 -2.92
N THR A 108 26.65 1.87 -2.54
CA THR A 108 26.59 0.41 -2.43
C THR A 108 25.49 -0.17 -3.33
N PRO A 109 25.61 -1.45 -3.76
CA PRO A 109 24.54 -2.12 -4.51
C PRO A 109 23.19 -2.11 -3.78
N ALA A 110 23.20 -2.29 -2.46
CA ALA A 110 21.98 -2.22 -1.65
C ALA A 110 21.40 -0.78 -1.62
N GLY A 111 22.25 0.23 -1.56
CA GLY A 111 21.84 1.63 -1.61
C GLY A 111 21.21 2.01 -2.97
N LEU A 112 21.79 1.56 -4.07
CA LEU A 112 21.20 1.72 -5.41
C LEU A 112 19.81 1.10 -5.49
N ARG A 113 19.63 -0.13 -4.96
CA ARG A 113 18.33 -0.79 -4.85
C ARG A 113 17.35 0.03 -4.02
N ASP A 114 17.79 0.46 -2.85
CA ASP A 114 16.93 1.14 -1.88
C ASP A 114 16.46 2.51 -2.42
N ARG A 115 17.34 3.25 -3.11
CA ARG A 115 16.99 4.49 -3.80
C ARG A 115 15.98 4.21 -4.91
N ALA A 116 16.25 3.25 -5.79
CA ALA A 116 15.35 2.89 -6.88
C ALA A 116 13.97 2.45 -6.36
N LEU A 117 13.92 1.66 -5.28
CA LEU A 117 12.68 1.24 -4.64
C LEU A 117 11.83 2.43 -4.16
N LEU A 118 12.45 3.40 -3.47
CA LEU A 118 11.72 4.54 -2.91
C LEU A 118 11.31 5.55 -3.97
N GLU A 119 12.17 5.86 -4.95
CA GLU A 119 11.83 6.69 -6.12
C GLU A 119 10.67 6.07 -6.89
N PHE A 120 10.68 4.76 -7.08
CA PHE A 120 9.62 4.04 -7.77
C PHE A 120 8.30 4.05 -7.00
N LEU A 121 8.33 3.82 -5.67
CA LEU A 121 7.13 3.88 -4.83
C LEU A 121 6.47 5.27 -4.86
N TYR A 122 7.27 6.32 -4.78
CA TYR A 122 6.76 7.69 -4.83
C TYR A 122 6.35 8.08 -6.25
N GLY A 123 7.19 7.82 -7.25
CA GLY A 123 6.96 8.21 -8.64
C GLY A 123 5.78 7.48 -9.31
N THR A 124 5.38 6.30 -8.82
CA THR A 124 4.26 5.55 -9.42
C THR A 124 3.02 5.47 -8.52
N GLY A 125 3.15 5.85 -7.27
CA GLY A 125 2.10 5.64 -6.27
C GLY A 125 1.68 4.17 -6.08
N ALA A 126 2.51 3.21 -6.54
CA ALA A 126 2.21 1.79 -6.46
C ALA A 126 2.12 1.30 -5.01
N ARG A 127 1.35 0.24 -4.77
CA ARG A 127 1.35 -0.43 -3.47
C ARG A 127 2.66 -1.18 -3.28
N ILE A 128 3.20 -1.20 -2.06
CA ILE A 128 4.45 -1.94 -1.77
C ILE A 128 4.38 -3.42 -2.20
N SER A 129 3.20 -4.06 -2.13
CA SER A 129 3.02 -5.44 -2.58
C SER A 129 3.09 -5.59 -4.09
N GLU A 130 2.66 -4.57 -4.85
CA GLU A 130 2.79 -4.53 -6.30
C GLU A 130 4.27 -4.39 -6.66
N VAL A 131 4.97 -3.42 -6.06
CA VAL A 131 6.39 -3.14 -6.36
C VAL A 131 7.30 -4.33 -6.07
N VAL A 132 7.16 -4.98 -4.91
CA VAL A 132 7.99 -6.16 -4.62
C VAL A 132 7.60 -7.39 -5.45
N GLY A 133 6.42 -7.38 -6.06
CA GLY A 133 5.95 -8.42 -6.98
C GLY A 133 6.51 -8.31 -8.39
N LEU A 134 7.00 -7.13 -8.80
CA LEU A 134 7.45 -6.86 -10.17
C LEU A 134 8.63 -7.73 -10.59
N ASP A 135 8.62 -8.08 -11.85
CA ASP A 135 9.75 -8.63 -12.60
C ASP A 135 10.42 -7.52 -13.44
N VAL A 136 11.61 -7.77 -13.93
CA VAL A 136 12.35 -6.79 -14.76
C VAL A 136 11.56 -6.43 -16.00
N ASP A 137 10.89 -7.41 -16.62
CA ASP A 137 10.14 -7.26 -17.87
C ASP A 137 8.81 -6.49 -17.69
N ASP A 138 8.37 -6.23 -16.44
CA ASP A 138 7.20 -5.39 -16.17
C ASP A 138 7.49 -3.89 -16.39
N VAL A 139 8.77 -3.51 -16.51
CA VAL A 139 9.21 -2.14 -16.82
C VAL A 139 9.54 -2.05 -18.30
N VAL A 140 8.77 -1.26 -19.03
CA VAL A 140 8.89 -1.15 -20.49
C VAL A 140 9.46 0.23 -20.88
N GLY A 141 10.38 0.26 -21.81
CA GLY A 141 10.94 1.49 -22.37
C GLY A 141 12.07 2.11 -21.54
N LEU A 142 12.56 1.47 -20.47
CA LEU A 142 13.64 2.02 -19.65
C LEU A 142 14.95 2.20 -20.43
N ALA A 143 15.28 1.26 -21.33
CA ALA A 143 16.48 1.34 -22.18
C ALA A 143 16.35 2.32 -23.36
N GLN A 144 15.16 2.90 -23.59
CA GLN A 144 14.84 3.80 -24.68
C GLN A 144 14.70 5.26 -24.23
N THR A 145 15.18 5.59 -23.04
CA THR A 145 15.22 6.96 -22.51
C THR A 145 16.31 7.77 -23.23
N GLY A 146 16.02 8.24 -24.43
CA GLY A 146 16.82 9.17 -25.25
C GLY A 146 15.88 10.19 -25.90
N ASP A 147 16.41 11.19 -26.60
CA ASP A 147 15.65 12.33 -27.14
C ASP A 147 14.44 11.98 -28.02
N ASP A 148 14.37 10.75 -28.54
CA ASP A 148 13.23 10.20 -29.31
C ASP A 148 12.47 9.08 -28.58
N GLY A 149 12.88 8.68 -27.38
CA GLY A 149 12.27 7.60 -26.61
C GLY A 149 11.15 8.10 -25.69
N GLY A 150 9.94 7.57 -25.83
CA GLY A 150 8.83 7.92 -24.96
C GLY A 150 9.13 7.61 -23.49
N GLN A 151 8.49 8.33 -22.57
CA GLN A 151 8.59 8.11 -21.13
C GLN A 151 8.34 6.63 -20.78
N PRO A 152 9.24 5.96 -20.01
CA PRO A 152 9.05 4.56 -19.65
C PRO A 152 7.80 4.37 -18.82
N VAL A 153 7.25 3.16 -18.86
CA VAL A 153 6.02 2.79 -18.16
C VAL A 153 6.22 1.49 -17.39
N VAL A 154 5.41 1.28 -16.36
CA VAL A 154 5.32 0.01 -15.65
C VAL A 154 3.92 -0.56 -15.71
N ARG A 155 3.83 -1.88 -15.88
CA ARG A 155 2.58 -2.64 -15.74
C ARG A 155 2.45 -3.10 -14.29
N LEU A 156 1.41 -2.63 -13.63
CA LEU A 156 1.10 -2.96 -12.24
C LEU A 156 -0.15 -3.84 -12.17
N PHE A 157 -0.08 -4.90 -11.37
CA PHE A 157 -1.17 -5.84 -11.16
C PHE A 157 -1.83 -5.61 -9.80
N GLY A 158 -3.08 -5.14 -9.83
CA GLY A 158 -3.87 -4.86 -8.63
C GLY A 158 -4.67 -6.06 -8.11
N LYS A 159 -5.56 -5.82 -7.16
CA LYS A 159 -6.47 -6.86 -6.62
C LYS A 159 -7.37 -7.40 -7.72
N GLY A 160 -7.42 -8.74 -7.85
CA GLY A 160 -8.22 -9.41 -8.90
C GLY A 160 -7.54 -9.40 -10.27
N SER A 161 -6.20 -9.31 -10.31
CA SER A 161 -5.40 -9.30 -11.55
C SER A 161 -5.74 -8.17 -12.53
N LYS A 162 -6.35 -7.08 -12.03
CA LYS A 162 -6.57 -5.88 -12.85
C LYS A 162 -5.23 -5.22 -13.13
N GLU A 163 -4.89 -5.13 -14.41
CA GLU A 163 -3.69 -4.47 -14.91
C GLU A 163 -3.93 -2.96 -15.04
N ARG A 164 -2.89 -2.18 -14.75
CA ARG A 164 -2.81 -0.76 -15.09
C ARG A 164 -1.41 -0.38 -15.50
N VAL A 165 -1.30 0.58 -16.39
CA VAL A 165 -0.03 1.15 -16.85
C VAL A 165 0.17 2.49 -16.15
N VAL A 166 1.38 2.69 -15.58
CA VAL A 166 1.74 3.92 -14.91
C VAL A 166 3.04 4.46 -15.51
N PRO A 167 3.12 5.74 -15.88
CA PRO A 167 4.36 6.37 -16.32
C PRO A 167 5.42 6.38 -15.21
N ILE A 168 6.70 6.29 -15.62
CA ILE A 168 7.85 6.37 -14.72
C ILE A 168 8.56 7.70 -15.00
N GLY A 169 8.65 8.58 -13.99
CA GLY A 169 9.36 9.86 -14.09
C GLY A 169 10.87 9.67 -14.19
N SER A 170 11.58 10.73 -14.62
CA SER A 170 13.01 10.71 -14.89
C SER A 170 13.85 10.28 -13.68
N TYR A 171 13.51 10.73 -12.49
CA TYR A 171 14.22 10.36 -11.27
C TYR A 171 14.08 8.85 -10.94
N ALA A 172 12.89 8.32 -11.07
CA ALA A 172 12.66 6.89 -10.86
C ALA A 172 13.31 6.05 -11.97
N ALA A 173 13.26 6.51 -13.21
CA ALA A 173 13.91 5.88 -14.35
C ALA A 173 15.43 5.82 -14.16
N ALA A 174 16.07 6.95 -13.84
CA ALA A 174 17.52 7.02 -13.59
C ALA A 174 17.95 6.13 -12.40
N ALA A 175 17.16 6.11 -11.32
CA ALA A 175 17.44 5.26 -10.18
C ALA A 175 17.29 3.76 -10.52
N LEU A 176 16.27 3.39 -11.32
CA LEU A 176 16.09 2.02 -11.80
C LEU A 176 17.24 1.61 -12.75
N ASP A 177 17.65 2.46 -13.66
CA ASP A 177 18.78 2.18 -14.56
C ASP A 177 20.05 1.93 -13.74
N ALA A 178 20.39 2.81 -12.81
CA ALA A 178 21.54 2.65 -11.93
C ALA A 178 21.48 1.33 -11.12
N TRP A 179 20.27 0.94 -10.66
CA TRP A 179 20.04 -0.31 -9.98
C TRP A 179 20.25 -1.52 -10.92
N LEU A 180 19.61 -1.52 -12.09
CA LEU A 180 19.64 -2.64 -13.03
C LEU A 180 21.01 -2.85 -13.66
N VAL A 181 21.73 -1.77 -13.97
CA VAL A 181 23.03 -1.84 -14.63
C VAL A 181 24.16 -2.10 -13.64
N ARG A 182 24.15 -1.52 -12.45
CA ARG A 182 25.26 -1.58 -11.49
C ARG A 182 24.94 -2.39 -10.23
N GLY A 183 23.79 -2.13 -9.61
CA GLY A 183 23.49 -2.70 -8.30
C GLY A 183 23.03 -4.15 -8.35
N ARG A 184 22.04 -4.45 -9.19
CA ARG A 184 21.44 -5.78 -9.28
C ARG A 184 22.43 -6.85 -9.75
N PRO A 185 23.22 -6.64 -10.82
CA PRO A 185 24.22 -7.61 -11.24
C PRO A 185 25.24 -7.94 -10.15
N THR A 186 25.70 -6.94 -9.41
CA THR A 186 26.65 -7.13 -8.30
C THR A 186 26.07 -8.02 -7.19
N ILE A 187 24.79 -7.83 -6.81
CA ILE A 187 24.13 -8.71 -5.82
C ILE A 187 23.91 -10.11 -6.39
N MET A 188 23.64 -10.24 -7.70
CA MET A 188 23.38 -11.52 -8.34
C MET A 188 24.66 -12.32 -8.67
N THR A 189 25.85 -11.71 -8.52
CA THR A 189 27.12 -12.40 -8.69
C THR A 189 27.25 -13.57 -7.70
N GLY A 190 27.49 -14.78 -8.20
CA GLY A 190 27.59 -15.99 -7.39
C GLY A 190 26.27 -16.58 -6.87
N VAL A 191 25.13 -15.98 -7.23
CA VAL A 191 23.81 -16.55 -6.93
C VAL A 191 23.49 -17.66 -7.94
N THR A 192 23.33 -18.88 -7.45
CA THR A 192 23.09 -20.06 -8.32
C THR A 192 21.68 -20.12 -8.88
N ARG A 193 20.70 -19.48 -8.22
CA ARG A 193 19.31 -19.47 -8.66
C ARG A 193 18.92 -18.11 -9.23
N SER A 194 18.77 -18.05 -10.55
CA SER A 194 18.26 -16.85 -11.23
C SER A 194 16.84 -16.50 -10.77
N THR A 195 16.55 -15.19 -10.73
CA THR A 195 15.19 -14.68 -10.46
C THR A 195 14.87 -13.52 -11.41
N PRO A 196 13.66 -13.47 -11.99
CA PRO A 196 13.24 -12.33 -12.79
C PRO A 196 12.92 -11.08 -11.94
N ALA A 197 12.87 -11.21 -10.60
CA ALA A 197 12.46 -10.13 -9.71
C ALA A 197 13.21 -8.82 -9.98
N LEU A 198 12.46 -7.73 -10.11
CA LEU A 198 13.01 -6.39 -10.27
C LEU A 198 13.84 -6.00 -9.05
N PHE A 199 13.30 -6.18 -7.85
CA PHE A 199 13.99 -5.89 -6.59
C PHE A 199 14.38 -7.18 -5.86
N VAL A 200 15.68 -7.34 -5.60
CA VAL A 200 16.22 -8.50 -4.90
C VAL A 200 16.79 -8.13 -3.52
N ASN A 201 16.78 -9.07 -2.59
CA ASN A 201 17.43 -8.94 -1.29
C ASN A 201 18.93 -9.27 -1.41
N ALA A 202 19.69 -9.11 -0.32
CA ALA A 202 21.14 -9.35 -0.29
C ALA A 202 21.55 -10.81 -0.63
N ARG A 203 20.61 -11.75 -0.64
CA ARG A 203 20.84 -13.17 -1.01
C ARG A 203 20.41 -13.47 -2.44
N GLY A 204 20.05 -12.46 -3.25
CA GLY A 204 19.58 -12.61 -4.63
C GLY A 204 18.13 -13.07 -4.77
N GLY A 205 17.41 -13.34 -3.70
CA GLY A 205 15.98 -13.66 -3.75
C GLY A 205 15.11 -12.39 -3.83
N ARG A 206 13.84 -12.53 -4.24
CA ARG A 206 12.87 -11.43 -4.30
C ARG A 206 12.78 -10.68 -2.97
N LEU A 207 12.75 -9.34 -3.02
CA LEU A 207 12.62 -8.49 -1.84
C LEU A 207 11.25 -8.69 -1.18
N SER A 208 11.22 -8.85 0.14
CA SER A 208 9.96 -8.96 0.88
C SER A 208 9.34 -7.59 1.17
N ARG A 209 8.02 -7.56 1.39
CA ARG A 209 7.33 -6.33 1.84
C ARG A 209 7.89 -5.78 3.15
N GLN A 210 8.28 -6.66 4.07
CA GLN A 210 8.88 -6.26 5.35
C GLN A 210 10.24 -5.60 5.15
N SER A 211 11.08 -6.17 4.28
CA SER A 211 12.38 -5.59 3.93
C SER A 211 12.23 -4.24 3.22
N ALA A 212 11.30 -4.13 2.27
CA ALA A 212 11.00 -2.87 1.59
C ALA A 212 10.48 -1.79 2.56
N TRP A 213 9.65 -2.17 3.53
CA TRP A 213 9.22 -1.24 4.59
C TRP A 213 10.38 -0.81 5.49
N ALA A 214 11.26 -1.74 5.87
CA ALA A 214 12.46 -1.40 6.66
C ALA A 214 13.39 -0.43 5.92
N VAL A 215 13.49 -0.52 4.59
CA VAL A 215 14.20 0.47 3.75
C VAL A 215 13.60 1.87 3.94
N LEU A 216 12.29 1.99 3.79
CA LEU A 216 11.59 3.27 3.95
C LEU A 216 11.77 3.87 5.34
N LYS A 217 11.67 3.05 6.40
CA LYS A 217 11.89 3.51 7.77
C LYS A 217 13.29 4.08 7.98
N ARG A 218 14.31 3.35 7.53
CA ARG A 218 15.71 3.83 7.63
C ARG A 218 15.94 5.14 6.84
N ALA A 219 15.30 5.29 5.68
CA ALA A 219 15.39 6.53 4.91
C ALA A 219 14.73 7.70 5.65
N ALA A 220 13.55 7.49 6.26
CA ALA A 220 12.86 8.50 7.05
C ALA A 220 13.68 8.92 8.29
N GLU A 221 14.27 7.95 9.00
CA GLU A 221 15.16 8.20 10.14
C GLU A 221 16.39 9.03 9.73
N ARG A 222 17.03 8.68 8.60
CA ARG A 222 18.18 9.44 8.07
C ARG A 222 17.82 10.86 7.63
N ALA A 223 16.62 11.04 7.11
CA ALA A 223 16.10 12.35 6.72
C ALA A 223 15.62 13.19 7.92
N GLY A 224 15.68 12.66 9.14
CA GLY A 224 15.23 13.34 10.35
C GLY A 224 13.72 13.60 10.37
N LEU A 225 12.92 12.77 9.71
CA LEU A 225 11.48 12.95 9.66
C LEU A 225 10.83 12.40 10.94
N GLU A 226 10.17 13.27 11.70
CA GLU A 226 9.41 12.89 12.91
C GLU A 226 8.10 12.16 12.60
N ALA A 227 7.58 12.31 11.37
CA ALA A 227 6.35 11.68 10.93
C ALA A 227 6.52 10.16 10.77
N ASP A 228 5.51 9.37 11.17
CA ASP A 228 5.48 7.92 10.88
C ASP A 228 5.25 7.69 9.37
N VAL A 229 6.36 7.61 8.63
CA VAL A 229 6.34 7.43 7.18
C VAL A 229 6.11 5.96 6.84
N SER A 230 5.08 5.69 6.07
CA SER A 230 4.69 4.36 5.61
C SER A 230 4.60 4.33 4.07
N PRO A 231 4.56 3.13 3.45
CA PRO A 231 4.29 3.04 2.00
C PRO A 231 2.96 3.67 1.58
N HIS A 232 1.97 3.67 2.47
CA HIS A 232 0.71 4.38 2.23
C HIS A 232 0.88 5.90 2.28
N THR A 233 1.80 6.40 3.10
CA THR A 233 2.16 7.82 3.13
C THR A 233 2.74 8.28 1.80
N LEU A 234 3.71 7.54 1.21
CA LEU A 234 4.27 7.87 -0.11
C LEU A 234 3.22 7.84 -1.21
N ARG A 235 2.34 6.83 -1.21
CA ARG A 235 1.24 6.76 -2.16
C ARG A 235 0.23 7.91 -1.98
N HIS A 236 0.00 8.33 -0.75
CA HIS A 236 -0.84 9.51 -0.46
C HIS A 236 -0.16 10.80 -0.94
N CYS A 237 1.15 10.94 -0.74
CA CYS A 237 1.92 12.06 -1.28
C CYS A 237 1.87 12.10 -2.81
N PHE A 238 2.05 10.96 -3.50
CA PHE A 238 1.88 10.86 -4.95
C PHE A 238 0.53 11.42 -5.40
N ALA A 239 -0.58 10.95 -4.79
CA ALA A 239 -1.92 11.41 -5.14
C ALA A 239 -2.09 12.93 -4.89
N THR A 240 -1.69 13.40 -3.71
CA THR A 240 -1.87 14.79 -3.30
C THR A 240 -1.02 15.73 -4.13
N HIS A 241 0.23 15.36 -4.44
CA HIS A 241 1.13 16.19 -5.23
C HIS A 241 0.71 16.26 -6.69
N LEU A 242 0.19 15.19 -7.28
CA LEU A 242 -0.41 15.23 -8.61
C LEU A 242 -1.61 16.18 -8.66
N LEU A 243 -2.52 16.08 -7.67
CA LEU A 243 -3.68 16.98 -7.59
C LEU A 243 -3.24 18.45 -7.38
N ALA A 244 -2.25 18.69 -6.51
CA ALA A 244 -1.69 20.02 -6.31
C ALA A 244 -1.00 20.57 -7.57
N GLY A 245 -0.41 19.70 -8.40
CA GLY A 245 0.16 20.03 -9.72
C GLY A 245 -0.88 20.20 -10.83
N GLY A 246 -2.18 20.11 -10.51
CA GLY A 246 -3.27 20.36 -11.46
C GLY A 246 -3.80 19.13 -12.19
N ALA A 247 -3.38 17.91 -11.81
CA ALA A 247 -3.92 16.70 -12.40
C ALA A 247 -5.41 16.50 -12.05
N ASP A 248 -6.19 16.04 -13.03
CA ASP A 248 -7.59 15.68 -12.79
C ASP A 248 -7.71 14.50 -11.82
N VAL A 249 -8.70 14.55 -10.92
CA VAL A 249 -8.95 13.51 -9.90
C VAL A 249 -9.16 12.13 -10.54
N ARG A 250 -9.81 12.05 -11.71
CA ARG A 250 -10.07 10.80 -12.42
C ARG A 250 -8.77 10.18 -12.93
N VAL A 251 -7.86 11.00 -13.47
CA VAL A 251 -6.53 10.55 -13.91
C VAL A 251 -5.75 10.00 -12.72
N VAL A 252 -5.76 10.69 -11.59
CA VAL A 252 -5.11 10.21 -10.36
C VAL A 252 -5.73 8.89 -9.85
N GLN A 253 -7.04 8.75 -9.91
CA GLN A 253 -7.72 7.50 -9.55
C GLN A 253 -7.33 6.34 -10.47
N GLU A 254 -7.22 6.58 -11.79
CA GLU A 254 -6.78 5.60 -12.78
C GLU A 254 -5.35 5.15 -12.51
N LEU A 255 -4.41 6.09 -12.35
CA LEU A 255 -3.02 5.80 -11.99
C LEU A 255 -2.91 4.98 -10.68
N LEU A 256 -3.77 5.24 -9.72
CA LEU A 256 -3.81 4.51 -8.46
C LEU A 256 -4.52 3.15 -8.54
N GLY A 257 -5.34 2.90 -9.55
CA GLY A 257 -6.13 1.68 -9.70
C GLY A 257 -7.19 1.55 -8.59
N HIS A 258 -8.01 2.58 -8.40
CA HIS A 258 -9.14 2.55 -7.49
C HIS A 258 -10.33 1.86 -8.18
N ALA A 259 -10.81 0.75 -7.62
CA ALA A 259 -11.83 -0.12 -8.20
C ALA A 259 -13.28 0.38 -8.04
N SER A 260 -13.54 1.62 -7.67
CA SER A 260 -14.91 2.09 -7.47
C SER A 260 -15.14 3.52 -7.96
N VAL A 261 -15.61 3.65 -9.20
CA VAL A 261 -16.70 4.58 -9.48
C VAL A 261 -17.76 3.79 -10.23
N THR A 262 -18.82 3.44 -9.52
CA THR A 262 -20.07 2.96 -10.08
C THR A 262 -20.72 4.15 -10.80
N THR A 263 -20.35 4.38 -12.04
CA THR A 263 -21.22 5.12 -12.98
C THR A 263 -20.77 4.78 -14.41
N THR A 264 -21.61 4.00 -15.07
CA THR A 264 -21.62 3.80 -16.51
C THR A 264 -21.96 5.14 -17.16
N GLN A 265 -20.98 6.00 -17.40
CA GLN A 265 -21.16 7.16 -18.27
C GLN A 265 -19.88 7.35 -19.10
N VAL A 266 -20.10 7.24 -20.40
CA VAL A 266 -19.29 7.65 -21.56
C VAL A 266 -17.79 7.69 -21.29
N TYR A 267 -17.12 6.59 -21.62
CA TYR A 267 -15.66 6.44 -21.57
C TYR A 267 -15.02 7.29 -22.67
N THR A 268 -14.46 8.41 -22.32
CA THR A 268 -13.29 8.90 -23.05
C THR A 268 -12.16 7.99 -22.58
N LEU A 269 -11.66 7.11 -23.44
CA LEU A 269 -10.52 6.24 -23.17
C LEU A 269 -9.34 7.13 -22.78
N VAL A 270 -8.93 7.06 -21.50
CA VAL A 270 -7.68 7.69 -21.06
C VAL A 270 -6.56 6.87 -21.70
N THR A 271 -5.94 7.41 -22.73
CA THR A 271 -4.83 6.76 -23.43
C THR A 271 -3.55 6.82 -22.57
N VAL A 272 -2.60 5.92 -22.83
CA VAL A 272 -1.28 5.95 -22.15
C VAL A 272 -0.59 7.28 -22.37
N ASP A 273 -0.76 7.90 -23.53
CA ASP A 273 -0.16 9.21 -23.86
C ASP A 273 -0.81 10.34 -23.05
N SER A 274 -2.12 10.34 -22.86
CA SER A 274 -2.80 11.28 -21.97
C SER A 274 -2.34 11.12 -20.50
N LEU A 275 -2.13 9.89 -20.04
CA LEU A 275 -1.56 9.64 -18.70
C LEU A 275 -0.15 10.21 -18.58
N ARG A 276 0.70 10.05 -19.62
CA ARG A 276 2.06 10.60 -19.65
C ARG A 276 2.06 12.12 -19.62
N GLU A 277 1.22 12.78 -20.41
CA GLU A 277 1.10 14.23 -20.46
C GLU A 277 0.72 14.81 -19.10
N VAL A 278 -0.37 14.31 -18.50
CA VAL A 278 -0.84 14.76 -17.19
C VAL A 278 0.21 14.50 -16.11
N TYR A 279 0.83 13.32 -16.13
CA TYR A 279 1.87 12.95 -15.18
C TYR A 279 3.10 13.89 -15.32
N SER A 280 3.56 14.12 -16.56
CA SER A 280 4.73 14.98 -16.84
C SER A 280 4.50 16.44 -16.47
N ALA A 281 3.26 16.92 -16.56
CA ALA A 281 2.90 18.27 -16.19
C ALA A 281 2.76 18.46 -14.68
N ALA A 282 2.26 17.44 -13.95
CA ALA A 282 1.79 17.60 -12.58
C ALA A 282 2.67 16.94 -11.51
N HIS A 283 3.46 15.88 -11.83
CA HIS A 283 4.23 15.17 -10.81
C HIS A 283 5.59 15.84 -10.57
N PRO A 284 5.99 16.14 -9.29
CA PRO A 284 7.22 16.87 -8.96
C PRO A 284 8.52 16.22 -9.45
N ARG A 285 8.52 14.89 -9.66
CA ARG A 285 9.70 14.12 -10.13
C ARG A 285 9.45 13.46 -11.49
N ALA A 286 8.61 14.08 -12.32
CA ALA A 286 8.34 13.59 -13.68
C ALA A 286 9.48 13.89 -14.64
N ARG A 287 10.16 15.03 -14.46
CA ARG A 287 11.22 15.57 -15.33
C ARG A 287 12.56 15.59 -14.63
#